data_638ce2c4c7198a39c73cd7bb409904f3
#
_entry.id   638ce2c4c7198a39c73cd7bb409904f3
#
_cell.length_a   1.000
_cell.length_b   1.000
_cell.length_c   1.000
_cell.angle_alpha   90.00
_cell.angle_beta   90.00
_cell.angle_gamma   90.00
#
_symmetry.space_group_name_H-M   'P 1'
#
loop_
_entity.id
_entity.type
_entity.pdbx_description
1 polymer ?
#
loop_
_entity_poly.entity_id
_entity_poly.type
_entity_poly.pdbx_seq_one_letter_code
_entity_poly.pdbx_strand_id
1 'polypeptide(L)'
;MEKIASFTIDHIKLQPGVYVSRKDKVGESTITTFDLRMTSPNEEPVMNTAEMHTIEHLAATFLRNHKDYASKTIYFGPMGCRTGFYLLLAGDYESKDIVPLMIEMYEFIRDFKDEVPGASAKDCGNYLDMNLGMANYLAKRYLDNVLYHIDETRLVYPE
;
A
#
# COMPACT_ATOMS: atom_id res chain seq x y z
N MET A 1 -24.41 10.06 14.22
CA MET A 1 -23.22 9.18 14.07
C MET A 1 -22.08 10.06 13.60
N GLU A 2 -20.95 10.07 14.32
CA GLU A 2 -19.81 10.89 13.94
C GLU A 2 -19.05 10.27 12.76
N LYS A 3 -18.43 11.12 11.92
CA LYS A 3 -17.59 10.64 10.82
C LYS A 3 -16.32 10.00 11.37
N ILE A 4 -15.94 8.86 10.85
CA ILE A 4 -14.63 8.24 11.14
C ILE A 4 -13.50 8.99 10.42
N ALA A 5 -12.27 8.86 10.93
CA ALA A 5 -11.12 9.60 10.42
C ALA A 5 -10.93 9.50 8.90
N SER A 6 -11.10 8.30 8.32
CA SER A 6 -10.97 8.10 6.88
C SER A 6 -12.00 8.83 6.01
N PHE A 7 -13.13 9.27 6.60
CA PHE A 7 -14.17 10.03 5.90
C PHE A 7 -14.00 11.55 6.05
N THR A 8 -13.00 12.01 6.78
CA THR A 8 -12.69 13.44 6.95
C THR A 8 -11.67 13.95 5.94
N ILE A 9 -11.02 13.05 5.20
CA ILE A 9 -10.03 13.40 4.17
C ILE A 9 -10.75 13.90 2.94
N ASP A 10 -10.28 15.01 2.37
CA ASP A 10 -10.82 15.55 1.10
C ASP A 10 -10.35 14.69 -0.08
N HIS A 11 -11.17 13.72 -0.50
CA HIS A 11 -10.87 12.81 -1.61
C HIS A 11 -10.92 13.48 -2.99
N ILE A 12 -11.41 14.72 -3.10
CA ILE A 12 -11.38 15.49 -4.34
C ILE A 12 -9.97 16.06 -4.58
N LYS A 13 -9.29 16.45 -3.49
CA LYS A 13 -7.93 17.00 -3.54
C LYS A 13 -6.84 15.94 -3.40
N LEU A 14 -7.19 14.74 -2.91
CA LEU A 14 -6.23 13.69 -2.59
C LEU A 14 -5.53 13.16 -3.85
N GLN A 15 -4.23 13.26 -3.87
CA GLN A 15 -3.36 12.78 -4.95
C GLN A 15 -2.74 11.42 -4.59
N PRO A 16 -2.26 10.63 -5.58
CA PRO A 16 -1.40 9.49 -5.29
C PRO A 16 -0.17 9.89 -4.48
N GLY A 17 0.16 9.10 -3.46
CA GLY A 17 1.23 9.45 -2.52
C GLY A 17 1.38 8.40 -1.43
N VAL A 18 2.10 8.78 -0.38
CA VAL A 18 2.31 8.00 0.84
C VAL A 18 1.95 8.87 2.03
N TYR A 19 0.92 8.51 2.76
CA TYR A 19 0.38 9.33 3.84
C TYR A 19 0.32 8.57 5.16
N VAL A 20 0.57 9.24 6.28
CA VAL A 20 0.14 8.73 7.58
C VAL A 20 -1.36 8.92 7.68
N SER A 21 -2.11 7.82 7.68
CA SER A 21 -3.56 7.85 7.86
C SER A 21 -3.94 8.14 9.29
N ARG A 22 -3.31 7.41 10.22
CA ARG A 22 -3.50 7.63 11.67
C ARG A 22 -2.39 6.93 12.46
N LYS A 23 -2.29 7.33 13.73
CA LYS A 23 -1.44 6.69 14.73
C LYS A 23 -2.31 6.26 15.90
N ASP A 24 -2.27 4.97 16.24
CA ASP A 24 -3.03 4.39 17.34
C ASP A 24 -2.12 4.01 18.50
N LYS A 25 -2.51 4.34 19.72
CA LYS A 25 -1.85 3.88 20.94
C LYS A 25 -2.48 2.58 21.41
N VAL A 26 -1.65 1.56 21.62
CA VAL A 26 -2.06 0.27 22.18
C VAL A 26 -1.13 -0.04 23.36
N GLY A 27 -1.59 0.25 24.58
CA GLY A 27 -0.72 0.28 25.76
C GLY A 27 0.37 1.35 25.59
N GLU A 28 1.65 0.97 25.72
CA GLU A 28 2.79 1.86 25.52
C GLU A 28 3.29 1.90 24.06
N SER A 29 2.73 1.03 23.21
CA SER A 29 3.12 0.92 21.81
C SER A 29 2.30 1.84 20.92
N THR A 30 2.91 2.26 19.81
CA THR A 30 2.24 2.99 18.73
C THR A 30 2.15 2.10 17.51
N ILE A 31 1.01 2.15 16.81
CA ILE A 31 0.81 1.55 15.51
C ILE A 31 0.57 2.68 14.52
N THR A 32 1.39 2.76 13.48
CA THR A 32 1.21 3.73 12.39
C THR A 32 0.53 3.05 11.21
N THR A 33 -0.59 3.59 10.77
CA THR A 33 -1.29 3.17 9.55
C THR A 33 -0.95 4.13 8.42
N PHE A 34 -0.40 3.58 7.35
CA PHE A 34 -0.07 4.32 6.13
C PHE A 34 -1.11 4.08 5.05
N ASP A 35 -1.47 5.15 4.37
CA ASP A 35 -2.28 5.17 3.15
C ASP A 35 -1.31 5.22 1.96
N LEU A 36 -1.22 4.12 1.23
CA LEU A 36 -0.43 4.02 0.01
C LEU A 36 -1.36 4.25 -1.18
N ARG A 37 -1.57 5.52 -1.50
CA ARG A 37 -2.51 5.92 -2.55
C ARG A 37 -1.86 5.80 -3.91
N MET A 38 -2.34 4.86 -4.73
CA MET A 38 -1.74 4.56 -6.03
C MET A 38 -2.45 5.24 -7.20
N THR A 39 -3.75 5.53 -7.07
CA THR A 39 -4.55 6.19 -8.10
C THR A 39 -5.24 7.43 -7.55
N SER A 40 -5.51 8.41 -8.42
CA SER A 40 -6.27 9.62 -8.07
C SER A 40 -7.73 9.27 -7.81
N PRO A 41 -8.23 9.45 -6.58
CA PRO A 41 -9.62 9.11 -6.26
C PRO A 41 -10.61 9.89 -7.13
N ASN A 42 -11.60 9.17 -7.68
CA ASN A 42 -12.68 9.73 -8.52
C ASN A 42 -12.26 10.40 -9.84
N GLU A 43 -10.97 10.45 -10.17
CA GLU A 43 -10.45 11.10 -11.39
C GLU A 43 -9.96 10.08 -12.43
N GLU A 44 -9.53 8.90 -12.01
CA GLU A 44 -9.06 7.86 -12.91
C GLU A 44 -9.69 6.50 -12.58
N PRO A 45 -9.64 5.51 -13.51
CA PRO A 45 -10.13 4.17 -13.23
C PRO A 45 -9.42 3.53 -12.04
N VAL A 46 -10.20 2.86 -11.20
CA VAL A 46 -9.66 2.10 -10.07
C VAL A 46 -8.93 0.84 -10.55
N MET A 47 -8.05 0.31 -9.72
CA MET A 47 -7.39 -0.98 -9.98
C MET A 47 -8.42 -2.12 -9.93
N ASN A 48 -8.23 -3.16 -10.75
CA ASN A 48 -9.08 -4.35 -10.70
C ASN A 48 -8.66 -5.29 -9.57
N THR A 49 -9.55 -6.22 -9.22
CA THR A 49 -9.33 -7.12 -8.08
C THR A 49 -8.11 -8.02 -8.25
N ALA A 50 -7.88 -8.55 -9.45
CA ALA A 50 -6.80 -9.48 -9.71
C ALA A 50 -5.40 -8.88 -9.52
N GLU A 51 -5.16 -7.69 -10.05
CA GLU A 51 -3.88 -7.00 -9.85
C GLU A 51 -3.69 -6.53 -8.42
N MET A 52 -4.75 -6.08 -7.75
CA MET A 52 -4.69 -5.72 -6.33
C MET A 52 -4.36 -6.93 -5.45
N HIS A 53 -5.00 -8.05 -5.71
CA HIS A 53 -4.76 -9.31 -4.99
C HIS A 53 -3.31 -9.79 -5.19
N THR A 54 -2.79 -9.66 -6.41
CA THR A 54 -1.39 -9.98 -6.72
C THR A 54 -0.42 -9.06 -5.96
N ILE A 55 -0.67 -7.75 -5.97
CA ILE A 55 0.15 -6.78 -5.22
C ILE A 55 0.12 -7.10 -3.71
N GLU A 56 -1.05 -7.44 -3.16
CA GLU A 56 -1.19 -7.82 -1.76
C GLU A 56 -0.29 -9.01 -1.40
N HIS A 57 -0.33 -10.09 -2.18
CA HIS A 57 0.50 -11.28 -1.94
C HIS A 57 2.00 -10.97 -2.02
N LEU A 58 2.42 -10.21 -3.05
CA LEU A 58 3.82 -9.85 -3.24
C LEU A 58 4.32 -8.89 -2.15
N ALA A 59 3.56 -7.87 -1.82
CA ALA A 59 3.91 -6.90 -0.78
C ALA A 59 3.98 -7.57 0.61
N ALA A 60 2.99 -8.38 0.96
CA ALA A 60 3.00 -9.10 2.23
C ALA A 60 4.20 -10.06 2.34
N THR A 61 4.53 -10.75 1.26
CA THR A 61 5.70 -11.63 1.21
C THR A 61 7.00 -10.84 1.38
N PHE A 62 7.15 -9.72 0.66
CA PHE A 62 8.31 -8.85 0.76
C PHE A 62 8.50 -8.31 2.18
N LEU A 63 7.45 -7.72 2.74
CA LEU A 63 7.50 -7.08 4.06
C LEU A 63 7.82 -8.08 5.18
N ARG A 64 7.18 -9.26 5.17
CA ARG A 64 7.38 -10.27 6.21
C ARG A 64 8.70 -11.04 6.09
N ASN A 65 9.43 -10.86 4.98
CA ASN A 65 10.79 -11.36 4.80
C ASN A 65 11.86 -10.24 4.86
N HIS A 66 11.46 -9.00 5.05
CA HIS A 66 12.40 -7.88 5.10
C HIS A 66 13.21 -7.90 6.39
N LYS A 67 14.53 -7.72 6.27
CA LYS A 67 15.46 -7.81 7.41
C LYS A 67 15.13 -6.86 8.57
N ASP A 68 14.63 -5.67 8.29
CA ASP A 68 14.38 -4.62 9.28
C ASP A 68 12.88 -4.45 9.64
N TYR A 69 11.96 -4.91 8.78
CA TYR A 69 10.53 -4.66 8.93
C TYR A 69 9.67 -5.90 9.14
N ALA A 70 10.21 -7.12 9.01
CA ALA A 70 9.43 -8.34 9.20
C ALA A 70 8.74 -8.39 10.56
N SER A 71 9.45 -8.06 11.64
CA SER A 71 8.90 -8.05 13.01
C SER A 71 7.99 -6.86 13.31
N LYS A 72 7.99 -5.83 12.47
CA LYS A 72 7.21 -4.62 12.64
C LYS A 72 5.94 -4.60 11.78
N THR A 73 5.86 -5.44 10.77
CA THR A 73 4.72 -5.52 9.86
C THR A 73 3.54 -6.18 10.54
N ILE A 74 2.45 -5.43 10.70
CA ILE A 74 1.19 -5.90 11.27
C ILE A 74 0.25 -6.36 10.17
N TYR A 75 0.05 -5.52 9.15
CA TYR A 75 -0.91 -5.79 8.08
C TYR A 75 -0.55 -5.00 6.82
N PHE A 76 -0.77 -5.62 5.67
CA PHE A 76 -0.83 -4.96 4.37
C PHE A 76 -2.06 -5.48 3.63
N GLY A 77 -2.90 -4.60 3.12
CA GLY A 77 -4.09 -5.01 2.41
C GLY A 77 -4.76 -3.90 1.60
N PRO A 78 -5.62 -4.28 0.64
CA PRO A 78 -6.27 -3.33 -0.27
C PRO A 78 -7.34 -2.49 0.43
N MET A 79 -7.53 -1.28 -0.07
CA MET A 79 -8.69 -0.45 0.26
C MET A 79 -9.91 -0.94 -0.52
N GLY A 80 -11.09 -0.90 0.10
CA GLY A 80 -12.35 -1.26 -0.56
C GLY A 80 -12.69 -0.40 -1.77
N CYS A 81 -12.23 0.85 -1.82
CA CYS A 81 -12.39 1.74 -2.97
C CYS A 81 -11.45 1.43 -4.15
N ARG A 82 -10.49 0.53 -3.95
CA ARG A 82 -9.53 0.06 -4.97
C ARG A 82 -8.63 1.15 -5.55
N THR A 83 -8.31 2.17 -4.76
CA THR A 83 -7.38 3.25 -5.15
C THR A 83 -6.01 3.15 -4.49
N GLY A 84 -5.82 2.19 -3.59
CA GLY A 84 -4.57 1.98 -2.89
C GLY A 84 -4.64 0.88 -1.84
N PHE A 85 -3.64 0.90 -0.96
CA PHE A 85 -3.46 -0.09 0.10
C PHE A 85 -3.22 0.58 1.45
N TYR A 86 -3.52 -0.15 2.52
CA TYR A 86 -3.07 0.20 3.86
C TYR A 86 -1.88 -0.67 4.28
N LEU A 87 -0.89 -0.02 4.88
CA LEU A 87 0.22 -0.67 5.58
C LEU A 87 0.18 -0.27 7.04
N LEU A 88 0.16 -1.25 7.94
CA LEU A 88 0.24 -1.04 9.38
C LEU A 88 1.60 -1.53 9.89
N LEU A 89 2.35 -0.62 10.53
CA LEU A 89 3.63 -0.94 11.17
C LEU A 89 3.57 -0.66 12.67
N ALA A 90 4.17 -1.56 13.45
CA ALA A 90 4.46 -1.30 14.85
C ALA A 90 5.59 -0.28 14.96
N GLY A 91 5.31 0.86 15.55
CA GLY A 91 6.24 1.96 15.72
C GLY A 91 5.58 3.31 15.40
N ASP A 92 6.29 4.36 15.75
CA ASP A 92 5.89 5.76 15.49
C ASP A 92 6.69 6.28 14.30
N TYR A 93 6.05 6.41 13.16
CA TYR A 93 6.67 6.78 11.89
C TYR A 93 5.97 7.99 11.26
N GLU A 94 6.74 8.77 10.51
CA GLU A 94 6.22 9.74 9.56
C GLU A 94 6.21 9.16 8.14
N SER A 95 5.43 9.77 7.25
CA SER A 95 5.29 9.29 5.86
C SER A 95 6.64 9.13 5.15
N LYS A 96 7.53 10.11 5.30
CA LYS A 96 8.86 10.10 4.69
C LYS A 96 9.76 8.95 5.16
N ASP A 97 9.52 8.43 6.37
CA ASP A 97 10.38 7.38 6.94
C ASP A 97 10.26 6.07 6.19
N ILE A 98 9.10 5.82 5.57
CA ILE A 98 8.85 4.56 4.84
C ILE A 98 9.00 4.68 3.32
N VAL A 99 9.26 5.86 2.78
CA VAL A 99 9.42 6.03 1.32
C VAL A 99 10.52 5.11 0.76
N PRO A 100 11.71 4.99 1.37
CA PRO A 100 12.72 4.04 0.90
C PRO A 100 12.22 2.59 0.89
N LEU A 101 11.52 2.16 1.93
CA LEU A 101 10.93 0.82 2.00
C LEU A 101 9.88 0.61 0.89
N MET A 102 9.06 1.62 0.61
CA MET A 102 8.06 1.53 -0.46
C MET A 102 8.71 1.45 -1.84
N ILE A 103 9.79 2.19 -2.06
CA ILE A 103 10.56 2.08 -3.31
C ILE A 103 11.08 0.64 -3.48
N GLU A 104 11.75 0.08 -2.47
CA GLU A 104 12.25 -1.30 -2.51
C GLU A 104 11.11 -2.30 -2.78
N MET A 105 10.00 -2.16 -2.08
CA MET A 105 8.85 -3.06 -2.20
C MET A 105 8.22 -3.01 -3.60
N TYR A 106 7.98 -1.82 -4.12
CA TYR A 106 7.36 -1.69 -5.46
C TYR A 106 8.35 -2.00 -6.59
N GLU A 107 9.66 -1.83 -6.40
CA GLU A 107 10.68 -2.36 -7.30
C GLU A 107 10.66 -3.90 -7.33
N PHE A 108 10.56 -4.54 -6.17
CA PHE A 108 10.38 -5.98 -6.07
C PHE A 108 9.14 -6.45 -6.82
N ILE A 109 7.99 -5.77 -6.65
CA ILE A 109 6.74 -6.11 -7.36
C ILE A 109 6.87 -5.88 -8.86
N ARG A 110 7.46 -4.76 -9.30
CA ARG A 110 7.69 -4.43 -10.70
C ARG A 110 8.49 -5.52 -11.42
N ASP A 111 9.52 -6.04 -10.75
CA ASP A 111 10.50 -6.94 -11.36
C ASP A 111 10.20 -8.42 -11.13
N PHE A 112 9.16 -8.73 -10.35
CA PHE A 112 8.78 -10.10 -10.03
C PHE A 112 8.33 -10.87 -11.29
N LYS A 113 8.86 -12.10 -11.49
CA LYS A 113 8.62 -12.91 -12.70
C LYS A 113 8.21 -14.36 -12.42
N ASP A 114 8.30 -14.78 -11.15
CA ASP A 114 7.99 -16.15 -10.76
C ASP A 114 6.50 -16.35 -10.45
N GLU A 115 6.13 -17.52 -9.96
CA GLU A 115 4.79 -17.79 -9.46
C GLU A 115 4.49 -16.91 -8.25
N VAL A 116 3.30 -16.31 -8.23
CA VAL A 116 2.88 -15.45 -7.11
C VAL A 116 2.83 -16.29 -5.83
N PRO A 117 3.53 -15.87 -4.76
CA PRO A 117 3.52 -16.60 -3.49
C PRO A 117 2.10 -16.80 -2.95
N GLY A 118 1.78 -18.00 -2.51
CA GLY A 118 0.48 -18.31 -1.94
C GLY A 118 -0.67 -18.39 -2.95
N ALA A 119 -0.42 -18.30 -4.26
CA ALA A 119 -1.45 -18.42 -5.30
C ALA A 119 -1.79 -19.88 -5.61
N SER A 120 -2.23 -20.62 -4.58
CA SER A 120 -2.69 -21.99 -4.71
C SER A 120 -4.04 -22.17 -4.00
N ALA A 121 -4.79 -23.19 -4.42
CA ALA A 121 -6.09 -23.49 -3.80
C ALA A 121 -5.99 -23.84 -2.31
N LYS A 122 -4.82 -24.31 -1.86
CA LYS A 122 -4.56 -24.63 -0.47
C LYS A 122 -4.27 -23.38 0.37
N ASP A 123 -3.61 -22.38 -0.21
CA ASP A 123 -3.04 -21.26 0.52
C ASP A 123 -3.89 -19.98 0.41
N CYS A 124 -4.76 -19.90 -0.60
CA CYS A 124 -5.58 -18.72 -0.87
C CYS A 124 -7.03 -19.08 -1.18
N GLY A 125 -7.96 -18.32 -0.63
CA GLY A 125 -9.40 -18.51 -0.83
C GLY A 125 -9.90 -18.18 -2.25
N ASN A 126 -9.10 -17.47 -3.06
CA ASN A 126 -9.43 -17.10 -4.44
C ASN A 126 -8.16 -17.05 -5.31
N TYR A 127 -7.42 -18.13 -5.37
CA TYR A 127 -6.09 -18.19 -5.95
C TYR A 127 -6.03 -17.93 -7.47
N LEU A 128 -7.15 -18.05 -8.18
CA LEU A 128 -7.25 -17.77 -9.63
C LEU A 128 -7.39 -16.28 -9.93
N ASP A 129 -7.74 -15.45 -8.95
CA ASP A 129 -7.91 -13.99 -9.11
C ASP A 129 -6.55 -13.29 -8.97
N MET A 130 -5.65 -13.55 -9.91
CA MET A 130 -4.30 -13.00 -9.98
C MET A 130 -4.00 -12.44 -11.37
N ASN A 131 -3.25 -11.34 -11.42
CA ASN A 131 -2.76 -10.74 -12.66
C ASN A 131 -1.37 -10.12 -12.43
N LEU A 132 -0.33 -10.94 -12.59
CA LEU A 132 1.06 -10.50 -12.35
C LEU A 132 1.49 -9.41 -13.33
N GLY A 133 1.14 -9.51 -14.61
CA GLY A 133 1.51 -8.52 -15.61
C GLY A 133 0.98 -7.12 -15.27
N MET A 134 -0.28 -7.02 -14.84
CA MET A 134 -0.86 -5.76 -14.40
C MET A 134 -0.28 -5.29 -13.06
N ALA A 135 0.01 -6.19 -12.14
CA ALA A 135 0.69 -5.84 -10.89
C ALA A 135 2.08 -5.24 -11.14
N ASN A 136 2.87 -5.83 -12.04
CA ASN A 136 4.16 -5.27 -12.46
C ASN A 136 3.99 -3.86 -13.08
N TYR A 137 3.02 -3.69 -13.96
CA TYR A 137 2.74 -2.41 -14.60
C TYR A 137 2.33 -1.32 -13.59
N LEU A 138 1.41 -1.63 -12.68
CA LEU A 138 0.94 -0.68 -11.67
C LEU A 138 2.04 -0.31 -10.68
N ALA A 139 2.90 -1.25 -10.29
CA ALA A 139 4.07 -0.99 -9.47
C ALA A 139 5.04 -0.04 -10.17
N LYS A 140 5.35 -0.30 -11.46
CA LYS A 140 6.17 0.58 -12.27
C LYS A 140 5.59 1.99 -12.37
N ARG A 141 4.29 2.09 -12.63
CA ARG A 141 3.58 3.38 -12.72
C ARG A 141 3.65 4.17 -11.42
N TYR A 142 3.44 3.52 -10.27
CA TYR A 142 3.52 4.17 -8.96
C TYR A 142 4.94 4.64 -8.63
N LEU A 143 5.96 3.83 -8.97
CA LEU A 143 7.37 4.24 -8.85
C LEU A 143 7.68 5.46 -9.72
N ASP A 144 7.41 5.37 -11.02
CA ASP A 144 7.81 6.39 -11.99
C ASP A 144 7.07 7.73 -11.78
N ASN A 145 5.78 7.68 -11.46
CA ASN A 145 4.93 8.87 -11.38
C ASN A 145 4.83 9.47 -9.97
N VAL A 146 5.15 8.70 -8.93
CA VAL A 146 4.96 9.13 -7.54
C VAL A 146 6.24 8.92 -6.72
N LEU A 147 6.64 7.69 -6.46
CA LEU A 147 7.64 7.38 -5.43
C LEU A 147 9.02 7.96 -5.73
N TYR A 148 9.49 7.92 -6.98
CA TYR A 148 10.81 8.43 -7.35
C TYR A 148 10.92 9.97 -7.32
N HIS A 149 9.80 10.66 -7.28
CA HIS A 149 9.71 12.12 -7.32
C HIS A 149 8.85 12.69 -6.19
N ILE A 150 8.66 11.91 -5.12
CA ILE A 150 7.73 12.27 -4.05
C ILE A 150 8.18 13.53 -3.30
N ASP A 151 7.27 14.46 -3.11
CA ASP A 151 7.46 15.69 -2.38
C ASP A 151 6.45 15.81 -1.22
N GLU A 152 6.54 16.88 -0.44
CA GLU A 152 5.71 17.11 0.74
C GLU A 152 4.19 17.09 0.43
N THR A 153 3.78 17.48 -0.78
CA THR A 153 2.35 17.47 -1.17
C THR A 153 1.78 16.07 -1.33
N ARG A 154 2.66 15.07 -1.44
CA ARG A 154 2.31 13.65 -1.57
C ARG A 154 2.61 12.85 -0.29
N LEU A 155 2.98 13.53 0.78
CA LEU A 155 3.33 12.93 2.08
C LEU A 155 2.38 13.37 3.21
N VAL A 156 1.60 14.42 3.00
CA VAL A 156 0.64 14.97 3.96
C VAL A 156 -0.72 15.11 3.28
N TYR A 157 -1.78 14.71 3.96
CA TYR A 157 -3.14 14.85 3.43
C TYR A 157 -3.47 16.30 3.12
N PRO A 158 -4.19 16.55 2.00
CA PRO A 158 -4.67 17.89 1.68
C PRO A 158 -5.67 18.37 2.73
N GLU A 159 -5.60 19.66 3.05
CA GLU A 159 -6.56 20.37 3.91
C GLU A 159 -7.84 20.76 3.15
#